data_d7eb705d6b4495b6da0bcf77e6017176
#
_entry.id   d7eb705d6b4495b6da0bcf77e6017176
#
_cell.length_a   1.000
_cell.length_b   1.000
_cell.length_c   1.000
_cell.angle_alpha   90.00
_cell.angle_beta   90.00
_cell.angle_gamma   90.00
#
_symmetry.space_group_name_H-M   'P 1'
#
loop_
_entity.id
_entity.type
_entity.pdbx_description
1 polymer ?
#
loop_
_entity_poly.entity_id
_entity_poly.type
_entity_poly.pdbx_seq_one_letter_code
_entity_poly.pdbx_strand_id
1 'polypeptide(L)' 'MMIKLTGITNHGKNRVREHGDLWEVLELPTGVIKMSHKPIHPPIKSVKTGEERWLDDTNFSWIPVDFA' A
#
# COMPACT_ATOMS: atom_id res chain seq x y z
N MET A 1 1.12 9.21 5.51
CA MET A 1 2.42 8.50 5.66
C MET A 1 2.80 7.91 4.31
N MET A 2 4.01 8.12 3.91
CA MET A 2 4.51 7.58 2.64
C MET A 2 5.23 6.25 2.89
N ILE A 3 5.06 5.33 1.96
CA ILE A 3 5.73 4.04 2.01
C ILE A 3 6.35 3.73 0.64
N LYS A 4 7.37 2.89 0.66
CA LYS A 4 7.99 2.35 -0.54
C LYS A 4 7.61 0.87 -0.65
N LEU A 5 6.97 0.49 -1.75
CA LEU A 5 6.58 -0.88 -2.02
C LEU A 5 7.66 -1.62 -2.80
N THR A 6 7.84 -2.89 -2.45
CA THR A 6 8.66 -3.83 -3.21
C THR A 6 7.77 -5.00 -3.60
N GLY A 7 7.77 -5.35 -4.87
CA GLY A 7 7.01 -6.51 -5.35
C GLY A 7 7.69 -7.80 -4.93
N ILE A 8 6.95 -8.71 -4.29
CA ILE A 8 7.45 -10.03 -3.88
C ILE A 8 7.19 -11.06 -4.97
N THR A 9 5.97 -11.06 -5.50
CA THR A 9 5.56 -11.96 -6.58
C THR A 9 5.70 -11.27 -7.93
N ASN A 10 5.56 -12.02 -9.02
CA ASN A 10 5.55 -11.44 -10.36
C ASN A 10 4.43 -10.42 -10.53
N HIS A 11 3.26 -10.71 -9.94
CA HIS A 11 2.14 -9.79 -9.94
C HIS A 11 2.50 -8.48 -9.22
N GLY A 12 3.09 -8.60 -8.04
CA GLY A 12 3.51 -7.43 -7.26
C GLY A 12 4.56 -6.61 -7.98
N LYS A 13 5.55 -7.27 -8.59
CA LYS A 13 6.60 -6.62 -9.35
C LYS A 13 6.05 -5.85 -10.55
N ASN A 14 5.06 -6.42 -11.24
CA ASN A 14 4.41 -5.78 -12.38
C ASN A 14 3.64 -4.54 -11.94
N ARG A 15 2.95 -4.61 -10.80
CA ARG A 15 2.20 -3.47 -10.28
C ARG A 15 3.13 -2.32 -9.87
N VAL A 16 4.25 -2.63 -9.21
CA VAL A 16 5.24 -1.62 -8.85
C VAL A 16 5.87 -0.98 -10.09
N ARG A 17 6.12 -1.78 -11.13
CA ARG A 17 6.63 -1.26 -12.39
C ARG A 17 5.65 -0.30 -13.05
N GLU A 18 4.36 -0.63 -13.00
CA GLU A 18 3.31 0.14 -13.66
C GLU A 18 2.95 1.41 -12.89
N HIS A 19 2.85 1.31 -11.57
CA HIS A 19 2.36 2.40 -10.72
C HIS A 19 3.45 3.06 -9.86
N GLY A 20 4.69 2.63 -9.99
CA GLY A 20 5.79 3.14 -9.17
C GLY A 20 5.86 2.47 -7.81
N ASP A 21 6.91 2.78 -7.06
CA ASP A 21 7.14 2.18 -5.75
C ASP A 21 6.75 3.09 -4.58
N LEU A 22 6.49 4.37 -4.86
CA LEU A 22 6.15 5.34 -3.82
C LEU A 22 4.64 5.48 -3.71
N TRP A 23 4.11 5.22 -2.51
CA TRP A 23 2.68 5.22 -2.24
C TRP A 23 2.37 5.96 -0.96
N GLU A 24 1.19 6.57 -0.91
CA GLU A 24 0.69 7.24 0.27
C GLU A 24 -0.31 6.33 0.98
N VAL A 25 -0.16 6.19 2.31
CA VAL A 25 -1.13 5.45 3.12
C VAL A 25 -2.27 6.40 3.46
N LEU A 26 -3.48 6.01 3.07
CA LEU A 26 -4.68 6.79 3.31
C LEU A 26 -5.27 6.43 4.68
N GLU A 27 -6.01 7.37 5.26
CA GLU A 27 -6.66 7.12 6.54
C GLU A 27 -7.85 6.19 6.38
N LEU A 28 -7.98 5.24 7.32
CA LEU A 28 -9.16 4.38 7.37
C LEU A 28 -10.25 5.02 8.22
N PRO A 29 -11.53 4.86 7.84
CA PRO A 29 -12.62 5.24 8.72
C PRO A 29 -12.51 4.48 10.04
N THR A 30 -12.69 5.18 11.16
CA THR A 30 -12.49 4.63 12.50
C THR A 30 -13.34 3.41 12.78
N GLY A 31 -14.56 3.36 12.24
CA GLY A 31 -15.47 2.24 12.47
C GLY A 31 -15.08 0.93 11.80
N VAL A 32 -14.23 0.98 10.78
CA VAL A 32 -13.86 -0.22 10.02
C VAL A 32 -12.91 -1.11 10.81
N ILE A 33 -12.07 -0.53 11.65
CA ILE A 33 -11.03 -1.26 12.39
C ILE A 33 -11.63 -2.21 13.43
N LYS A 34 -12.76 -1.83 14.03
CA LYS A 34 -13.37 -2.59 15.14
C LYS A 34 -14.14 -3.83 14.71
N MET A 35 -14.45 -3.94 13.43
CA MET A 35 -15.32 -5.01 12.93
C MET A 35 -14.58 -6.17 12.30
N SER A 36 -13.27 -6.07 12.16
CA SER A 36 -12.49 -7.10 11.51
C SER A 36 -11.65 -7.88 12.49
N HIS A 37 -11.75 -9.20 12.44
CA HIS A 37 -10.88 -10.11 13.18
C HIS A 37 -9.61 -10.44 12.40
N LYS A 38 -9.49 -9.91 11.17
CA LYS A 38 -8.31 -10.08 10.31
C LYS A 38 -7.51 -8.80 10.30
N PRO A 39 -6.20 -8.86 10.05
CA PRO A 39 -5.42 -7.66 9.84
C PRO A 39 -6.05 -6.84 8.71
N ILE A 40 -6.31 -5.57 8.99
CA ILE A 40 -6.86 -4.66 7.98
C ILE A 40 -5.68 -4.06 7.23
N HIS A 41 -5.66 -4.28 5.94
CA HIS A 41 -4.68 -3.64 5.08
C HIS A 41 -5.19 -2.23 4.77
N PRO A 42 -4.41 -1.20 5.05
CA PRO A 42 -4.85 0.16 4.78
C PRO A 42 -4.95 0.42 3.27
N PRO A 43 -5.82 1.33 2.84
CA PRO A 43 -5.81 1.77 1.46
C PRO A 43 -4.58 2.60 1.18
N ILE A 44 -4.01 2.43 0.00
CA ILE A 44 -2.83 3.17 -0.44
C ILE A 44 -3.08 3.77 -1.81
N LYS A 45 -2.38 4.86 -2.10
CA LYS A 45 -2.52 5.58 -3.36
C LYS A 45 -1.15 5.79 -3.98
N SER A 46 -1.03 5.42 -5.26
CA SER A 46 0.21 5.64 -6.00
C SER A 46 0.47 7.12 -6.21
N VAL A 47 1.67 7.56 -5.88
CA VAL A 47 2.08 8.94 -6.15
C VAL A 47 2.24 9.19 -7.65
N LYS A 48 2.65 8.17 -8.39
CA LYS A 48 2.91 8.27 -9.82
C LYS A 48 1.64 8.34 -10.67
N THR A 49 0.68 7.44 -10.38
CA THR A 49 -0.49 7.28 -11.25
C THR A 49 -1.81 7.66 -10.60
N GLY A 50 -1.85 7.80 -9.28
CA GLY A 50 -3.07 8.04 -8.53
C GLY A 50 -3.91 6.80 -8.29
N GLU A 51 -3.44 5.62 -8.69
CA GLU A 51 -4.15 4.37 -8.46
C GLU A 51 -4.31 4.12 -6.97
N GLU A 52 -5.54 3.81 -6.55
CA GLU A 52 -5.84 3.47 -5.16
C GLU A 52 -6.09 1.98 -5.05
N ARG A 53 -5.51 1.35 -4.02
CA ARG A 53 -5.72 -0.07 -3.75
C ARG A 53 -5.42 -0.38 -2.30
N TRP A 54 -5.83 -1.57 -1.88
CA TRP A 54 -5.52 -2.06 -0.55
C TRP A 54 -4.10 -2.62 -0.52
N LEU A 55 -3.39 -2.32 0.55
CA LEU A 55 -2.06 -2.87 0.75
C LEU A 55 -2.17 -4.39 0.99
N ASP A 56 -1.39 -5.16 0.24
CA ASP A 56 -1.47 -6.61 0.23
C ASP A 56 -0.10 -7.18 0.61
N ASP A 57 -0.02 -7.89 1.73
CA ASP A 57 1.23 -8.46 2.22
C ASP A 57 1.66 -9.70 1.45
N THR A 58 0.77 -10.27 0.64
CA THR A 58 1.08 -11.46 -0.16
C THR A 58 1.97 -11.11 -1.34
N ASN A 59 1.68 -10.00 -2.00
CA ASN A 59 2.36 -9.60 -3.22
C ASN A 59 3.41 -8.51 -3.02
N PHE A 60 3.38 -7.82 -1.87
CA PHE A 60 4.23 -6.66 -1.62
C PHE A 60 4.84 -6.70 -0.22
N SER A 61 6.08 -6.22 -0.12
CA SER A 61 6.61 -5.76 1.16
C SER A 61 6.75 -4.25 1.09
N TRP A 62 6.84 -3.59 2.25
CA TRP A 62 6.90 -2.14 2.29
C TRP A 62 7.71 -1.66 3.47
N ILE A 63 8.26 -0.46 3.32
CA ILE A 63 8.96 0.24 4.39
C ILE A 63 8.47 1.68 4.44
N PRO A 64 8.44 2.30 5.62
CA PRO A 64 8.14 3.72 5.72
C PRO A 64 9.20 4.55 5.02
N VAL A 65 8.78 5.63 4.36
CA VAL A 65 9.69 6.59 3.75
C VAL A 65 9.56 7.89 4.52
N ASP A 66 10.67 8.33 5.09
CA ASP A 66 10.69 9.56 5.86
C ASP A 66 11.25 10.70 5.00
N PHE A 67 10.41 11.65 4.71
CA PHE A 67 10.82 12.88 4.02
C PHE A 67 11.04 13.95 5.07
N ALA A 68 12.18 13.94 5.64
CA ALA A 68 12.53 14.98 6.62
C ALA A 68 12.70 16.35 5.94
#